data_4b8a37604a038f92fc23811d50ee7b47
#
_entry.id   4b8a37604a038f92fc23811d50ee7b47
#
_cell.length_a   1.000
_cell.length_b   1.000
_cell.length_c   1.000
_cell.angle_alpha   90.00
_cell.angle_beta   90.00
_cell.angle_gamma   90.00
#
_symmetry.space_group_name_H-M   'P 1'
#
loop_
_entity.id
_entity.type
_entity.pdbx_description
1 polymer ?
#
loop_
_entity_poly.entity_id
_entity_poly.type
_entity_poly.pdbx_seq_one_letter_code
_entity_poly.pdbx_strand_id
1 'polypeptide(L)'
;MDVNRFHNKNMGERLFLKEISNMIGNQLIIDFYELDDSKYGLILIKKGKYSQCVVDCEEIISGTFVNDEDIQLFIGSIRDYDHIYICPDGKLYNLSFERVLNCLNISYLSSVQTLFDNDTDDGNTDQLVSFIYPDFSGTQSEDNDRGDTKGVLYGSYLEGMFIHDIYGEKSTVYSSYQANHDNFFNTKRPRVLHVSTHGDYLNNEQMEPMDRGILCLSGYNVEDNNSGYISAKEIQYMDLKGTELVVLSACNTGLGENISGEGIYGIRRAFELAGCQTLLLTVEEVDDFNSAIFMKSFYERYNQTNNIYQSFKDTKEYLKEHGLKELKELRDVFEKEMKNKIKNPFIYTRNLNELNNRIEESETIGQIVRKKNNQYIQEDWNGFIIQGKIEN
;
A
#
# COMPACT_ATOMS: atom_id res chain seq x y z
N MET A 1 29.29 -0.24 -18.96
CA MET A 1 27.93 -0.43 -18.38
C MET A 1 27.11 0.79 -18.75
N ASP A 2 26.04 0.57 -19.45
CA ASP A 2 25.27 1.68 -20.03
C ASP A 2 24.36 2.28 -18.97
N VAL A 3 24.68 3.49 -18.54
CA VAL A 3 23.95 4.27 -17.51
C VAL A 3 22.55 4.73 -18.01
N ASN A 4 22.13 4.23 -19.17
CA ASN A 4 20.95 4.67 -19.91
C ASN A 4 19.64 3.93 -19.55
N ARG A 5 19.56 3.22 -18.41
CA ARG A 5 18.32 2.53 -17.99
C ARG A 5 17.33 3.39 -17.20
N PHE A 6 17.47 4.71 -17.25
CA PHE A 6 16.35 5.56 -16.86
C PHE A 6 15.29 5.52 -17.97
N HIS A 7 14.48 4.44 -17.96
CA HIS A 7 13.41 4.30 -18.95
C HIS A 7 12.20 5.05 -18.48
N ASN A 8 11.97 6.18 -19.12
CA ASN A 8 10.67 6.81 -19.06
C ASN A 8 10.12 7.05 -20.46
N LYS A 9 8.86 6.63 -20.71
CA LYS A 9 8.18 6.72 -21.99
C LYS A 9 7.70 8.12 -22.35
N ASN A 10 7.77 9.09 -21.43
CA ASN A 10 7.39 10.46 -21.75
C ASN A 10 8.64 11.32 -21.90
N MET A 11 8.79 11.90 -23.08
CA MET A 11 9.90 12.72 -23.55
C MET A 11 10.03 14.05 -22.80
N GLY A 12 10.30 13.99 -21.48
CA GLY A 12 10.96 15.07 -20.78
C GLY A 12 12.48 14.89 -20.89
N GLU A 13 13.25 15.93 -20.82
CA GLU A 13 14.72 15.87 -20.79
C GLU A 13 15.17 14.90 -19.71
N ARG A 14 15.97 13.89 -20.07
CA ARG A 14 16.54 12.93 -19.11
C ARG A 14 17.45 13.69 -18.15
N LEU A 15 17.11 13.73 -16.88
CA LEU A 15 17.97 14.28 -15.85
C LEU A 15 19.16 13.34 -15.61
N PHE A 16 20.36 13.91 -15.60
CA PHE A 16 21.56 13.16 -15.26
C PHE A 16 21.69 13.02 -13.73
N LEU A 17 22.30 11.94 -13.24
CA LEU A 17 22.49 11.68 -11.81
C LEU A 17 23.07 12.88 -11.04
N LYS A 18 23.95 13.62 -11.69
CA LYS A 18 24.54 14.83 -11.11
C LYS A 18 23.51 15.95 -10.92
N GLU A 19 22.60 16.11 -11.86
CA GLU A 19 21.54 17.10 -11.78
C GLU A 19 20.54 16.72 -10.68
N ILE A 20 20.11 15.46 -10.67
CA ILE A 20 19.27 14.91 -9.60
C ILE A 20 19.91 15.16 -8.23
N SER A 21 21.19 14.83 -8.07
CA SER A 21 21.89 15.03 -6.79
C SER A 21 21.95 16.49 -6.32
N ASN A 22 21.91 17.43 -7.26
CA ASN A 22 21.89 18.86 -6.93
C ASN A 22 20.48 19.38 -6.58
N MET A 23 19.44 18.69 -7.02
CA MET A 23 18.03 19.10 -6.81
C MET A 23 17.47 18.61 -5.48
N ILE A 24 17.99 17.50 -4.95
CA ILE A 24 17.54 16.92 -3.68
C ILE A 24 18.18 17.64 -2.48
N GLY A 25 17.41 17.75 -1.38
CA GLY A 25 17.85 18.30 -0.10
C GLY A 25 18.64 17.31 0.75
N ASN A 26 18.31 17.21 2.04
CA ASN A 26 18.86 16.20 2.95
C ASN A 26 18.12 14.85 2.80
N GLN A 27 18.01 14.39 1.58
CA GLN A 27 17.34 13.15 1.21
C GLN A 27 18.36 12.13 0.66
N LEU A 28 18.04 10.85 0.80
CA LEU A 28 18.77 9.75 0.18
C LEU A 28 17.85 9.05 -0.82
N ILE A 29 18.35 8.81 -2.03
CA ILE A 29 17.66 7.96 -3.01
C ILE A 29 18.50 6.68 -3.14
N ILE A 30 17.83 5.55 -3.02
CA ILE A 30 18.37 4.21 -3.22
C ILE A 30 17.61 3.58 -4.39
N ASP A 31 18.25 3.51 -5.53
CA ASP A 31 17.67 3.01 -6.78
C ASP A 31 18.31 1.65 -7.12
N PHE A 32 17.48 0.62 -7.12
CA PHE A 32 17.88 -0.75 -7.40
C PHE A 32 17.57 -1.12 -8.85
N TYR A 33 18.40 -1.93 -9.45
CA TYR A 33 18.14 -2.55 -10.74
C TYR A 33 18.67 -3.99 -10.76
N GLU A 34 17.80 -4.91 -11.16
CA GLU A 34 18.12 -6.33 -11.22
C GLU A 34 19.17 -6.61 -12.30
N LEU A 35 20.25 -7.27 -11.93
CA LEU A 35 21.31 -7.72 -12.85
C LEU A 35 21.11 -9.18 -13.23
N ASP A 36 20.80 -10.01 -12.23
CA ASP A 36 20.44 -11.40 -12.34
C ASP A 36 19.64 -11.83 -11.08
N ASP A 37 19.28 -13.10 -10.98
CA ASP A 37 18.46 -13.63 -9.87
C ASP A 37 19.08 -13.43 -8.48
N SER A 38 20.39 -13.20 -8.39
CA SER A 38 21.14 -13.11 -7.14
C SER A 38 21.74 -11.73 -6.86
N LYS A 39 21.83 -10.85 -7.87
CA LYS A 39 22.55 -9.58 -7.79
C LYS A 39 21.77 -8.40 -8.30
N TYR A 40 21.93 -7.32 -7.58
CA TYR A 40 21.37 -6.02 -7.92
C TYR A 40 22.47 -4.97 -8.08
N GLY A 41 22.33 -4.13 -9.11
CA GLY A 41 23.02 -2.86 -9.15
C GLY A 41 22.31 -1.85 -8.27
N LEU A 42 23.09 -1.03 -7.61
CA LEU A 42 22.61 -0.04 -6.65
C LEU A 42 23.14 1.33 -7.06
N ILE A 43 22.24 2.28 -7.24
CA ILE A 43 22.57 3.69 -7.43
C ILE A 43 22.15 4.43 -6.16
N LEU A 44 23.13 5.04 -5.51
CA LEU A 44 22.95 5.86 -4.32
C LEU A 44 23.08 7.33 -4.69
N ILE A 45 22.08 8.14 -4.36
CA ILE A 45 22.09 9.57 -4.67
C ILE A 45 21.82 10.35 -3.39
N LYS A 46 22.68 11.29 -3.07
CA LYS A 46 22.49 12.27 -2.01
C LYS A 46 22.94 13.65 -2.48
N LYS A 47 22.65 14.69 -1.71
CA LYS A 47 22.95 16.06 -2.07
C LYS A 47 24.37 16.24 -2.64
N GLY A 48 24.45 16.63 -3.90
CA GLY A 48 25.68 16.90 -4.63
C GLY A 48 26.55 15.69 -4.96
N LYS A 49 26.13 14.45 -4.65
CA LYS A 49 26.93 13.24 -4.83
C LYS A 49 26.07 12.05 -5.26
N TYR A 50 26.66 11.14 -6.03
CA TYR A 50 26.09 9.82 -6.32
C TYR A 50 27.20 8.76 -6.33
N SER A 51 26.82 7.50 -6.10
CA SER A 51 27.70 6.32 -6.15
C SER A 51 26.95 5.15 -6.78
N GLN A 52 27.71 4.18 -7.28
CA GLN A 52 27.18 2.94 -7.86
C GLN A 52 27.97 1.76 -7.33
N CYS A 53 27.29 0.69 -6.98
CA CYS A 53 27.89 -0.57 -6.57
C CYS A 53 27.00 -1.75 -6.98
N VAL A 54 27.46 -2.96 -6.69
CA VAL A 54 26.70 -4.20 -6.88
C VAL A 54 26.58 -4.88 -5.54
N VAL A 55 25.40 -5.36 -5.20
CA VAL A 55 25.09 -6.02 -3.93
C VAL A 55 24.39 -7.34 -4.20
N ASP A 56 24.54 -8.28 -3.28
CA ASP A 56 23.81 -9.55 -3.34
C ASP A 56 22.37 -9.39 -2.84
N CYS A 57 21.46 -10.10 -3.46
CA CYS A 57 20.03 -10.07 -3.10
C CYS A 57 19.78 -10.41 -1.61
N GLU A 58 20.51 -11.38 -1.08
CA GLU A 58 20.43 -11.79 0.33
C GLU A 58 20.84 -10.66 1.29
N GLU A 59 21.85 -9.87 0.91
CA GLU A 59 22.28 -8.72 1.71
C GLU A 59 21.22 -7.61 1.72
N ILE A 60 20.51 -7.44 0.61
CA ILE A 60 19.39 -6.48 0.54
C ILE A 60 18.23 -6.97 1.44
N ILE A 61 17.82 -8.21 1.29
CA ILE A 61 16.71 -8.79 2.05
C ILE A 61 16.99 -8.78 3.57
N SER A 62 18.23 -9.06 3.96
CA SER A 62 18.66 -9.01 5.36
C SER A 62 18.92 -7.60 5.89
N GLY A 63 19.00 -6.61 5.02
CA GLY A 63 19.36 -5.23 5.35
C GLY A 63 20.85 -5.03 5.67
N THR A 64 21.68 -6.04 5.42
CA THR A 64 23.11 -5.96 5.74
C THR A 64 23.92 -5.17 4.72
N PHE A 65 23.40 -4.95 3.51
CA PHE A 65 24.05 -4.19 2.47
C PHE A 65 24.49 -2.78 2.89
N VAL A 66 23.77 -2.15 3.84
CA VAL A 66 24.13 -0.83 4.37
C VAL A 66 25.35 -0.86 5.29
N ASN A 67 25.82 -2.05 5.67
CA ASN A 67 27.03 -2.25 6.46
C ASN A 67 28.27 -2.48 5.58
N ASP A 68 28.12 -2.60 4.26
CA ASP A 68 29.25 -2.60 3.33
C ASP A 68 30.07 -1.32 3.51
N GLU A 69 31.41 -1.45 3.54
CA GLU A 69 32.31 -0.34 3.88
C GLU A 69 32.18 0.83 2.88
N ASP A 70 32.05 0.57 1.60
CA ASP A 70 31.94 1.60 0.56
C ASP A 70 30.57 2.28 0.60
N ILE A 71 29.51 1.50 0.81
CA ILE A 71 28.15 2.02 0.98
C ILE A 71 28.07 2.86 2.23
N GLN A 72 28.56 2.36 3.36
CA GLN A 72 28.57 3.08 4.63
C GLN A 72 29.40 4.38 4.57
N LEU A 73 30.54 4.33 3.92
CA LEU A 73 31.36 5.53 3.70
C LEU A 73 30.60 6.57 2.86
N PHE A 74 29.82 6.13 1.90
CA PHE A 74 29.04 7.03 1.07
C PHE A 74 27.82 7.58 1.81
N ILE A 75 26.93 6.71 2.37
CA ILE A 75 25.66 7.15 2.96
C ILE A 75 25.82 7.73 4.35
N GLY A 76 26.81 7.28 5.15
CA GLY A 76 26.86 7.57 6.58
C GLY A 76 25.78 6.82 7.34
N SER A 77 25.09 7.49 8.26
CA SER A 77 23.94 6.92 8.94
C SER A 77 22.64 7.18 8.16
N ILE A 78 21.85 6.15 7.93
CA ILE A 78 20.51 6.25 7.33
C ILE A 78 19.60 7.22 8.13
N ARG A 79 19.80 7.30 9.43
CA ARG A 79 19.01 8.15 10.34
C ARG A 79 19.32 9.64 10.21
N ASP A 80 20.39 9.99 9.51
CA ASP A 80 20.79 11.40 9.31
C ASP A 80 20.01 12.08 8.17
N TYR A 81 19.23 11.30 7.40
CA TYR A 81 18.41 11.82 6.31
C TYR A 81 17.00 12.15 6.79
N ASP A 82 16.47 13.25 6.32
CA ASP A 82 15.09 13.66 6.58
C ASP A 82 14.13 12.67 5.93
N HIS A 83 14.52 12.14 4.76
CA HIS A 83 13.73 11.17 4.01
C HIS A 83 14.58 10.28 3.11
N ILE A 84 14.12 9.05 2.89
CA ILE A 84 14.73 8.06 2.00
C ILE A 84 13.73 7.64 0.94
N TYR A 85 14.09 7.82 -0.32
CA TYR A 85 13.34 7.29 -1.45
C TYR A 85 13.94 5.96 -1.91
N ILE A 86 13.09 4.95 -2.03
CA ILE A 86 13.46 3.63 -2.53
C ILE A 86 12.82 3.43 -3.90
N CYS A 87 13.64 3.16 -4.91
CA CYS A 87 13.19 2.69 -6.22
C CYS A 87 13.52 1.19 -6.30
N PRO A 88 12.60 0.31 -5.96
CA PRO A 88 12.85 -1.13 -6.04
C PRO A 88 12.80 -1.62 -7.49
N ASP A 89 13.44 -2.76 -7.77
CA ASP A 89 13.30 -3.52 -9.01
C ASP A 89 13.21 -5.02 -8.69
N GLY A 90 12.65 -5.80 -9.58
CA GLY A 90 12.54 -7.24 -9.41
C GLY A 90 11.75 -7.67 -8.19
N LYS A 91 12.28 -8.65 -7.48
CA LYS A 91 11.70 -9.21 -6.24
C LYS A 91 11.58 -8.17 -5.12
N LEU A 92 12.34 -7.07 -5.20
CA LEU A 92 12.39 -6.05 -4.15
C LEU A 92 11.10 -5.22 -4.05
N TYR A 93 10.23 -5.27 -5.05
CA TYR A 93 8.91 -4.63 -4.98
C TYR A 93 8.01 -5.18 -3.87
N ASN A 94 8.23 -6.43 -3.45
CA ASN A 94 7.46 -7.10 -2.41
C ASN A 94 8.12 -6.99 -1.03
N LEU A 95 9.14 -6.13 -0.89
CA LEU A 95 9.91 -5.99 0.33
C LEU A 95 9.54 -4.71 1.07
N SER A 96 9.23 -4.82 2.36
CA SER A 96 9.11 -3.65 3.24
C SER A 96 10.50 -3.16 3.64
N PHE A 97 10.97 -2.09 3.00
CA PHE A 97 12.27 -1.49 3.33
C PHE A 97 12.24 -0.77 4.69
N GLU A 98 11.08 -0.38 5.19
CA GLU A 98 10.95 0.11 6.56
C GLU A 98 11.38 -0.94 7.58
N ARG A 99 11.05 -2.21 7.31
CA ARG A 99 11.49 -3.34 8.13
C ARG A 99 12.98 -3.63 7.91
N VAL A 100 13.41 -3.71 6.66
CA VAL A 100 14.79 -4.03 6.26
C VAL A 100 15.78 -3.04 6.86
N LEU A 101 15.47 -1.75 6.77
CA LEU A 101 16.35 -0.66 7.22
C LEU A 101 16.06 -0.19 8.65
N ASN A 102 15.02 -0.75 9.30
CA ASN A 102 14.52 -0.30 10.60
C ASN A 102 14.37 1.24 10.67
N CYS A 103 13.71 1.79 9.66
CA CYS A 103 13.54 3.22 9.45
C CYS A 103 12.14 3.50 8.89
N LEU A 104 11.44 4.50 9.44
CA LEU A 104 10.10 4.89 9.00
C LEU A 104 10.09 6.06 8.03
N ASN A 105 11.24 6.71 7.80
CA ASN A 105 11.34 7.86 6.89
C ASN A 105 11.55 7.39 5.44
N ILE A 106 10.71 6.46 4.97
CA ILE A 106 10.84 5.83 3.65
C ILE A 106 9.57 6.05 2.84
N SER A 107 9.73 6.35 1.55
CA SER A 107 8.68 6.15 0.55
C SER A 107 9.25 5.51 -0.72
N TYR A 108 8.35 4.92 -1.49
CA TYR A 108 8.70 4.18 -2.70
C TYR A 108 8.43 5.03 -3.93
N LEU A 109 9.24 4.82 -4.95
CA LEU A 109 9.06 5.44 -6.26
C LEU A 109 9.09 4.35 -7.33
N SER A 110 8.29 4.50 -8.35
CA SER A 110 8.40 3.66 -9.56
C SER A 110 9.65 4.02 -10.38
N SER A 111 10.12 5.26 -10.24
CA SER A 111 11.32 5.78 -10.90
C SER A 111 11.77 7.05 -10.19
N VAL A 112 13.07 7.31 -10.15
CA VAL A 112 13.63 8.58 -9.64
C VAL A 112 13.07 9.80 -10.39
N GLN A 113 12.70 9.63 -11.65
CA GLN A 113 12.14 10.70 -12.48
C GLN A 113 10.84 11.24 -11.92
N THR A 114 10.03 10.41 -11.27
CA THR A 114 8.72 10.84 -10.70
C THR A 114 8.86 11.94 -9.64
N LEU A 115 10.03 12.09 -9.01
CA LEU A 115 10.30 13.20 -8.08
C LEU A 115 10.27 14.57 -8.75
N PHE A 116 10.50 14.61 -10.06
CA PHE A 116 10.69 15.84 -10.84
C PHE A 116 9.54 16.10 -11.81
N ASP A 117 8.62 15.15 -11.92
CA ASP A 117 7.42 15.35 -12.71
C ASP A 117 6.55 16.41 -12.05
N ASN A 118 6.25 17.48 -12.80
CA ASN A 118 5.48 18.64 -12.35
C ASN A 118 4.03 18.54 -12.85
N ASP A 119 3.41 17.38 -12.77
CA ASP A 119 2.01 17.23 -13.16
C ASP A 119 1.11 17.76 -12.02
N THR A 120 0.98 19.08 -11.96
CA THR A 120 0.16 19.81 -10.99
C THR A 120 -1.21 20.09 -11.58
N ASP A 121 -1.97 19.07 -11.97
CA ASP A 121 -3.39 19.24 -12.25
C ASP A 121 -4.17 19.16 -10.92
N ASP A 122 -4.41 20.28 -10.27
CA ASP A 122 -5.06 20.40 -8.96
C ASP A 122 -6.60 20.20 -9.01
N GLY A 123 -7.11 19.72 -10.14
CA GLY A 123 -8.55 19.63 -10.40
C GLY A 123 -9.25 18.42 -9.77
N ASN A 124 -9.22 18.26 -8.44
CA ASN A 124 -10.00 17.25 -7.75
C ASN A 124 -11.35 17.75 -7.19
N THR A 125 -12.21 16.85 -6.75
CA THR A 125 -13.56 17.16 -6.25
C THR A 125 -13.62 17.47 -4.76
N ASP A 126 -12.51 17.55 -4.04
CA ASP A 126 -12.41 17.67 -2.56
C ASP A 126 -13.21 16.60 -1.80
N GLN A 127 -13.48 15.46 -2.44
CA GLN A 127 -14.26 14.36 -1.88
C GLN A 127 -13.36 13.17 -1.58
N LEU A 128 -13.64 12.48 -0.46
CA LEU A 128 -13.17 11.13 -0.23
C LEU A 128 -14.22 10.15 -0.76
N VAL A 129 -13.84 9.33 -1.74
CA VAL A 129 -14.70 8.27 -2.27
C VAL A 129 -14.16 6.93 -1.84
N SER A 130 -14.99 6.09 -1.22
CA SER A 130 -14.58 4.76 -0.77
C SER A 130 -15.46 3.65 -1.34
N PHE A 131 -14.80 2.56 -1.72
CA PHE A 131 -15.39 1.28 -2.12
C PHE A 131 -15.02 0.24 -1.08
N ILE A 132 -16.01 -0.19 -0.30
CA ILE A 132 -15.79 -1.03 0.88
C ILE A 132 -16.81 -2.15 0.94
N TYR A 133 -16.46 -3.25 1.61
CA TYR A 133 -17.39 -4.33 1.93
C TYR A 133 -18.25 -4.76 0.72
N PRO A 134 -17.65 -5.12 -0.44
CA PRO A 134 -18.41 -5.50 -1.62
C PRO A 134 -19.23 -6.78 -1.37
N ASP A 135 -20.42 -6.86 -1.97
CA ASP A 135 -21.18 -8.12 -2.03
C ASP A 135 -20.66 -8.98 -3.19
N PHE A 136 -19.67 -9.79 -2.94
CA PHE A 136 -19.06 -10.64 -3.97
C PHE A 136 -20.03 -11.64 -4.59
N SER A 137 -21.12 -12.00 -3.89
CA SER A 137 -22.14 -12.94 -4.39
C SER A 137 -23.05 -12.33 -5.45
N GLY A 138 -23.15 -11.01 -5.50
CA GLY A 138 -24.09 -10.29 -6.34
C GLY A 138 -25.57 -10.53 -6.02
N THR A 139 -25.89 -11.24 -4.93
CA THR A 139 -27.26 -11.70 -4.61
C THR A 139 -27.80 -11.11 -3.32
N GLN A 140 -27.10 -10.20 -2.68
CA GLN A 140 -27.46 -9.64 -1.34
C GLN A 140 -27.55 -10.70 -0.23
N SER A 141 -26.97 -11.89 -0.43
CA SER A 141 -27.00 -12.97 0.56
C SER A 141 -25.67 -13.06 1.32
N GLU A 142 -25.73 -12.92 2.64
CA GLU A 142 -24.57 -12.98 3.56
C GLU A 142 -23.95 -14.39 3.70
N ASP A 143 -24.52 -15.43 3.04
CA ASP A 143 -24.23 -16.86 3.35
C ASP A 143 -23.28 -17.55 2.38
N ASN A 144 -22.46 -16.87 1.59
CA ASN A 144 -21.60 -17.50 0.59
C ASN A 144 -20.17 -17.74 1.07
N ASP A 145 -19.99 -18.59 2.07
CA ASP A 145 -18.69 -19.24 2.38
C ASP A 145 -18.58 -20.57 1.55
N ARG A 146 -18.45 -20.45 0.24
CA ARG A 146 -18.21 -21.60 -0.65
C ARG A 146 -16.75 -21.60 -1.05
N GLY A 147 -16.03 -22.58 -0.64
CA GLY A 147 -14.61 -22.94 -0.70
C GLY A 147 -13.63 -22.23 -1.66
N ASP A 148 -14.01 -21.82 -2.87
CA ASP A 148 -13.15 -21.13 -3.84
C ASP A 148 -13.58 -19.69 -4.12
N THR A 149 -14.52 -19.15 -3.36
CA THR A 149 -15.08 -17.82 -3.54
C THR A 149 -14.46 -16.82 -2.55
N LYS A 150 -14.34 -15.55 -2.95
CA LYS A 150 -13.90 -14.48 -2.05
C LYS A 150 -14.87 -14.34 -0.89
N GLY A 151 -14.35 -14.41 0.34
CA GLY A 151 -15.14 -14.29 1.58
C GLY A 151 -15.48 -12.83 1.93
N VAL A 152 -16.45 -12.66 2.80
CA VAL A 152 -16.87 -11.34 3.29
C VAL A 152 -15.79 -10.72 4.16
N LEU A 153 -15.50 -9.42 3.95
CA LEU A 153 -14.51 -8.62 4.68
C LEU A 153 -15.20 -7.71 5.70
N TYR A 154 -15.29 -8.12 6.96
CA TYR A 154 -15.95 -7.34 8.01
C TYR A 154 -15.11 -6.16 8.50
N GLY A 155 -13.77 -6.25 8.43
CA GLY A 155 -12.88 -5.13 8.68
C GLY A 155 -13.07 -4.02 7.65
N SER A 156 -13.23 -4.37 6.38
CA SER A 156 -13.57 -3.42 5.31
C SER A 156 -14.87 -2.65 5.60
N TYR A 157 -15.89 -3.31 6.17
CA TYR A 157 -17.09 -2.60 6.63
C TYR A 157 -16.77 -1.57 7.72
N LEU A 158 -15.94 -1.94 8.70
CA LEU A 158 -15.53 -1.04 9.78
C LEU A 158 -14.68 0.13 9.26
N GLU A 159 -13.81 -0.10 8.27
CA GLU A 159 -13.07 0.98 7.59
C GLU A 159 -14.03 2.04 7.04
N GLY A 160 -15.04 1.63 6.28
CA GLY A 160 -16.02 2.55 5.72
C GLY A 160 -16.82 3.31 6.79
N MET A 161 -17.16 2.65 7.89
CA MET A 161 -17.83 3.29 9.02
C MET A 161 -16.93 4.36 9.64
N PHE A 162 -15.67 4.06 9.91
CA PHE A 162 -14.72 5.05 10.45
C PHE A 162 -14.47 6.21 9.50
N ILE A 163 -14.34 5.97 8.19
CA ILE A 163 -14.23 7.01 7.18
C ILE A 163 -15.44 7.95 7.24
N HIS A 164 -16.64 7.38 7.28
CA HIS A 164 -17.85 8.18 7.33
C HIS A 164 -17.95 9.00 8.64
N ASP A 165 -17.59 8.41 9.78
CA ASP A 165 -17.59 9.09 11.06
C ASP A 165 -16.60 10.27 11.11
N ILE A 166 -15.44 10.15 10.44
CA ILE A 166 -14.39 11.18 10.41
C ILE A 166 -14.73 12.30 9.42
N TYR A 167 -15.22 11.96 8.22
CA TYR A 167 -15.37 12.92 7.12
C TYR A 167 -16.80 13.37 6.87
N GLY A 168 -17.82 12.64 7.36
CA GLY A 168 -19.24 12.99 7.20
C GLY A 168 -19.63 13.17 5.73
N GLU A 169 -20.27 14.30 5.43
CA GLU A 169 -20.73 14.64 4.07
C GLU A 169 -19.60 14.86 3.04
N LYS A 170 -18.35 15.00 3.49
CA LYS A 170 -17.19 15.05 2.61
C LYS A 170 -16.73 13.67 2.13
N SER A 171 -17.40 12.61 2.56
CA SER A 171 -17.15 11.24 2.10
C SER A 171 -18.35 10.68 1.36
N THR A 172 -18.07 9.93 0.29
CA THR A 172 -19.04 9.07 -0.40
C THR A 172 -18.61 7.63 -0.20
N VAL A 173 -19.46 6.84 0.44
CA VAL A 173 -19.17 5.44 0.76
C VAL A 173 -20.04 4.52 -0.10
N TYR A 174 -19.43 3.84 -1.06
CA TYR A 174 -20.05 2.76 -1.80
C TYR A 174 -19.79 1.44 -1.08
N SER A 175 -20.84 0.76 -0.65
CA SER A 175 -20.76 -0.50 0.08
C SER A 175 -21.72 -1.55 -0.44
N SER A 176 -21.48 -2.83 -0.14
CA SER A 176 -22.30 -3.95 -0.59
C SER A 176 -22.45 -3.93 -2.12
N TYR A 177 -23.66 -4.07 -2.66
CA TYR A 177 -23.92 -4.07 -4.11
C TYR A 177 -23.58 -2.74 -4.81
N GLN A 178 -23.42 -1.64 -4.07
CA GLN A 178 -23.00 -0.35 -4.63
C GLN A 178 -21.49 -0.27 -4.87
N ALA A 179 -20.69 -1.08 -4.17
CA ALA A 179 -19.26 -1.21 -4.44
C ALA A 179 -19.05 -2.07 -5.69
N ASN A 180 -19.46 -1.57 -6.85
CA ASN A 180 -19.50 -2.29 -8.12
C ASN A 180 -18.68 -1.58 -9.21
N HIS A 181 -18.51 -2.27 -10.33
CA HIS A 181 -17.75 -1.82 -11.49
C HIS A 181 -18.21 -0.44 -12.00
N ASP A 182 -19.51 -0.25 -12.19
CA ASP A 182 -20.02 0.99 -12.77
C ASP A 182 -19.74 2.21 -11.90
N ASN A 183 -20.01 2.11 -10.60
CA ASN A 183 -19.73 3.21 -9.67
C ASN A 183 -18.22 3.48 -9.57
N PHE A 184 -17.39 2.42 -9.67
CA PHE A 184 -15.95 2.55 -9.63
C PHE A 184 -15.41 3.36 -10.82
N PHE A 185 -15.77 2.99 -12.05
CA PHE A 185 -15.30 3.70 -13.25
C PHE A 185 -16.01 5.04 -13.52
N ASN A 186 -17.17 5.26 -12.90
CA ASN A 186 -17.82 6.59 -12.91
C ASN A 186 -17.19 7.57 -11.91
N THR A 187 -16.36 7.11 -10.98
CA THR A 187 -15.61 7.96 -10.06
C THR A 187 -14.52 8.72 -10.80
N LYS A 188 -14.53 10.04 -10.69
CA LYS A 188 -13.59 10.92 -11.41
C LYS A 188 -12.96 11.91 -10.44
N ARG A 189 -11.64 11.95 -10.43
CA ARG A 189 -10.81 12.93 -9.70
C ARG A 189 -11.27 13.15 -8.25
N PRO A 190 -11.53 12.09 -7.44
CA PRO A 190 -11.74 12.31 -6.03
C PRO A 190 -10.43 12.82 -5.42
N ARG A 191 -10.50 13.60 -4.35
CA ARG A 191 -9.30 13.95 -3.61
C ARG A 191 -8.61 12.71 -3.05
N VAL A 192 -9.41 11.81 -2.47
CA VAL A 192 -8.97 10.52 -1.96
C VAL A 192 -9.86 9.43 -2.53
N LEU A 193 -9.25 8.39 -3.10
CA LEU A 193 -9.93 7.15 -3.48
C LEU A 193 -9.49 6.02 -2.54
N HIS A 194 -10.41 5.48 -1.76
CA HIS A 194 -10.16 4.35 -0.85
C HIS A 194 -10.84 3.09 -1.35
N VAL A 195 -10.08 2.02 -1.52
CA VAL A 195 -10.60 0.72 -1.98
C VAL A 195 -10.20 -0.34 -0.97
N SER A 196 -11.21 -0.86 -0.23
CA SER A 196 -11.02 -1.94 0.75
C SER A 196 -11.77 -3.18 0.27
N THR A 197 -11.02 -4.13 -0.29
CA THR A 197 -11.57 -5.33 -0.94
C THR A 197 -10.53 -6.43 -1.04
N HIS A 198 -10.87 -7.55 -1.70
CA HIS A 198 -9.87 -8.53 -2.13
C HIS A 198 -9.13 -8.05 -3.39
N GLY A 199 -7.82 -8.16 -3.35
CA GLY A 199 -6.96 -8.08 -4.53
C GLY A 199 -6.39 -9.45 -4.87
N ASP A 200 -6.04 -9.65 -6.13
CA ASP A 200 -5.39 -10.88 -6.59
C ASP A 200 -4.45 -10.60 -7.76
N TYR A 201 -3.53 -11.52 -7.98
CA TYR A 201 -2.69 -11.53 -9.17
C TYR A 201 -2.79 -12.91 -9.82
N LEU A 202 -3.42 -12.97 -10.99
CA LEU A 202 -3.72 -14.22 -11.69
C LEU A 202 -2.44 -14.85 -12.24
N ASN A 203 -2.15 -16.06 -11.83
CA ASN A 203 -0.98 -16.81 -12.30
C ASN A 203 -1.28 -17.48 -13.66
N ASN A 204 -1.49 -16.66 -14.70
CA ASN A 204 -1.76 -17.12 -16.06
C ASN A 204 -0.84 -16.41 -17.06
N GLU A 205 0.25 -17.07 -17.44
CA GLU A 205 1.25 -16.54 -18.36
C GLU A 205 0.74 -16.24 -19.78
N GLN A 206 -0.44 -16.70 -20.14
CA GLN A 206 -1.07 -16.40 -21.43
C GLN A 206 -1.80 -15.04 -21.43
N MET A 207 -2.03 -14.44 -20.25
CA MET A 207 -2.62 -13.12 -20.10
C MET A 207 -1.53 -12.05 -20.11
N GLU A 208 -1.87 -10.89 -20.66
CA GLU A 208 -1.01 -9.70 -20.52
C GLU A 208 -0.82 -9.33 -19.05
N PRO A 209 0.36 -8.86 -18.62
CA PRO A 209 0.63 -8.55 -17.21
C PRO A 209 -0.42 -7.64 -16.55
N MET A 210 -0.91 -6.63 -17.27
CA MET A 210 -1.93 -5.70 -16.79
C MET A 210 -3.34 -6.32 -16.67
N ASP A 211 -3.59 -7.45 -17.30
CA ASP A 211 -4.84 -8.19 -17.15
C ASP A 211 -4.82 -9.14 -15.96
N ARG A 212 -3.65 -9.41 -15.36
CA ARG A 212 -3.47 -10.35 -14.24
C ARG A 212 -3.73 -9.72 -12.86
N GLY A 213 -3.39 -8.43 -12.70
CA GLY A 213 -3.66 -7.70 -11.45
C GLY A 213 -5.12 -7.31 -11.38
N ILE A 214 -5.84 -7.73 -10.35
CA ILE A 214 -7.28 -7.52 -10.21
C ILE A 214 -7.69 -7.03 -8.83
N LEU A 215 -8.77 -6.24 -8.80
CA LEU A 215 -9.56 -5.95 -7.61
C LEU A 215 -10.93 -6.62 -7.75
N CYS A 216 -11.43 -7.16 -6.65
CA CYS A 216 -12.71 -7.85 -6.62
C CYS A 216 -13.77 -6.92 -6.03
N LEU A 217 -14.75 -6.53 -6.83
CA LEU A 217 -15.90 -5.76 -6.37
C LEU A 217 -17.20 -6.60 -6.35
N SER A 218 -18.33 -5.95 -6.11
CA SER A 218 -19.63 -6.62 -6.02
C SER A 218 -19.94 -7.42 -7.29
N GLY A 219 -20.36 -8.68 -7.11
CA GLY A 219 -20.66 -9.61 -8.19
C GLY A 219 -19.46 -10.43 -8.68
N TYR A 220 -18.28 -10.34 -8.05
CA TYR A 220 -17.08 -11.07 -8.45
C TYR A 220 -17.26 -12.60 -8.50
N ASN A 221 -18.01 -13.17 -7.54
CA ASN A 221 -18.24 -14.63 -7.46
C ASN A 221 -19.34 -15.13 -8.41
N VAL A 222 -19.89 -14.29 -9.29
CA VAL A 222 -20.96 -14.66 -10.23
C VAL A 222 -20.34 -15.14 -11.55
N GLU A 223 -20.44 -16.44 -11.83
CA GLU A 223 -19.75 -17.11 -12.95
C GLU A 223 -20.10 -16.54 -14.34
N ASP A 224 -21.33 -16.07 -14.54
CA ASP A 224 -21.83 -15.65 -15.87
C ASP A 224 -21.65 -14.14 -16.16
N ASN A 225 -21.16 -13.37 -15.20
CA ASN A 225 -21.18 -11.92 -15.33
C ASN A 225 -20.00 -11.29 -14.56
N ASN A 226 -18.81 -11.36 -15.07
CA ASN A 226 -17.58 -10.76 -14.46
C ASN A 226 -17.73 -9.29 -14.00
N SER A 227 -18.93 -8.91 -13.56
CA SER A 227 -19.33 -7.55 -13.20
C SER A 227 -18.56 -6.98 -12.01
N GLY A 228 -17.95 -7.83 -11.18
CA GLY A 228 -17.11 -7.44 -10.06
C GLY A 228 -15.62 -7.56 -10.31
N TYR A 229 -15.20 -7.92 -11.51
CA TYR A 229 -13.80 -8.06 -11.90
C TYR A 229 -13.27 -6.71 -12.40
N ILE A 230 -12.26 -6.18 -11.75
CA ILE A 230 -11.62 -4.91 -12.12
C ILE A 230 -10.15 -5.21 -12.40
N SER A 231 -9.73 -5.10 -13.65
CA SER A 231 -8.33 -5.33 -14.05
C SER A 231 -7.48 -4.07 -13.95
N ALA A 232 -6.18 -4.26 -13.74
CA ALA A 232 -5.22 -3.16 -13.82
C ALA A 232 -5.25 -2.48 -15.21
N LYS A 233 -5.52 -3.26 -16.26
CA LYS A 233 -5.67 -2.72 -17.64
C LYS A 233 -6.81 -1.73 -17.76
N GLU A 234 -7.92 -1.92 -17.06
CA GLU A 234 -9.04 -0.98 -17.06
C GLU A 234 -8.74 0.22 -16.16
N ILE A 235 -8.15 0.01 -14.99
CA ILE A 235 -7.81 1.06 -14.03
C ILE A 235 -6.91 2.14 -14.66
N GLN A 236 -5.94 1.77 -15.50
CA GLN A 236 -5.02 2.73 -16.12
C GLN A 236 -5.70 3.81 -16.97
N TYR A 237 -6.96 3.60 -17.38
CA TYR A 237 -7.75 4.56 -18.15
C TYR A 237 -8.70 5.40 -17.31
N MET A 238 -8.72 5.24 -15.99
CA MET A 238 -9.48 6.13 -15.11
C MET A 238 -8.91 7.56 -15.17
N ASP A 239 -9.76 8.52 -14.93
CA ASP A 239 -9.33 9.92 -14.77
C ASP A 239 -9.13 10.22 -13.29
N LEU A 240 -7.90 10.00 -12.81
CA LEU A 240 -7.47 10.27 -11.44
C LEU A 240 -6.46 11.43 -11.34
N LYS A 241 -6.36 12.25 -12.39
CA LYS A 241 -5.51 13.45 -12.35
C LYS A 241 -5.96 14.39 -11.24
N GLY A 242 -5.01 14.82 -10.41
CA GLY A 242 -5.31 15.63 -9.23
C GLY A 242 -5.79 14.85 -8.01
N THR A 243 -5.98 13.52 -8.12
CA THR A 243 -6.22 12.65 -6.95
C THR A 243 -4.95 12.60 -6.11
N GLU A 244 -5.03 13.14 -4.89
CA GLU A 244 -3.89 13.23 -3.99
C GLU A 244 -3.47 11.85 -3.46
N LEU A 245 -4.45 11.00 -3.14
CA LEU A 245 -4.21 9.72 -2.50
C LEU A 245 -5.15 8.63 -3.02
N VAL A 246 -4.56 7.50 -3.43
CA VAL A 246 -5.28 6.23 -3.57
C VAL A 246 -4.84 5.29 -2.45
N VAL A 247 -5.81 4.77 -1.70
CA VAL A 247 -5.59 3.78 -0.64
C VAL A 247 -6.10 2.43 -1.11
N LEU A 248 -5.22 1.45 -1.10
CA LEU A 248 -5.52 0.06 -1.46
C LEU A 248 -5.40 -0.81 -0.21
N SER A 249 -6.49 -0.91 0.54
CA SER A 249 -6.64 -1.84 1.67
C SER A 249 -7.09 -3.21 1.13
N ALA A 250 -6.19 -3.84 0.36
CA ALA A 250 -6.47 -5.10 -0.31
C ALA A 250 -5.18 -5.92 -0.40
N CYS A 251 -5.25 -7.21 -0.06
CA CYS A 251 -4.11 -8.12 -0.16
C CYS A 251 -3.60 -8.21 -1.60
N ASN A 252 -2.32 -8.46 -1.76
CA ASN A 252 -1.69 -8.70 -3.07
C ASN A 252 -1.77 -7.54 -4.09
N THR A 253 -2.21 -6.35 -3.70
CA THR A 253 -2.24 -5.19 -4.63
C THR A 253 -0.85 -4.67 -4.98
N GLY A 254 0.14 -4.97 -4.15
CA GLY A 254 1.56 -4.73 -4.44
C GLY A 254 2.15 -5.72 -5.43
N LEU A 255 1.49 -6.87 -5.69
CA LEU A 255 1.98 -7.87 -6.62
C LEU A 255 1.79 -7.44 -8.08
N GLY A 256 2.67 -7.91 -8.94
CA GLY A 256 2.64 -7.67 -10.36
C GLY A 256 3.74 -8.47 -11.05
N GLU A 257 3.72 -8.49 -12.39
CA GLU A 257 4.84 -9.03 -13.15
C GLU A 257 5.95 -8.00 -13.24
N ASN A 258 7.12 -8.40 -12.80
CA ASN A 258 8.31 -7.58 -12.96
C ASN A 258 8.83 -7.70 -14.40
N ILE A 259 8.81 -6.60 -15.11
CA ILE A 259 9.46 -6.51 -16.42
C ILE A 259 10.76 -5.77 -16.20
N SER A 260 11.88 -6.50 -16.31
CA SER A 260 13.23 -5.96 -16.05
C SER A 260 13.46 -4.63 -16.74
N GLY A 261 13.71 -3.59 -15.95
CA GLY A 261 13.93 -2.21 -16.41
C GLY A 261 12.66 -1.41 -16.73
N GLU A 262 11.46 -1.98 -16.58
CA GLU A 262 10.17 -1.29 -16.76
C GLU A 262 9.33 -1.23 -15.47
N GLY A 263 9.77 -1.95 -14.42
CA GLY A 263 9.11 -2.00 -13.13
C GLY A 263 7.98 -3.03 -13.08
N ILE A 264 7.15 -2.94 -12.03
CA ILE A 264 6.07 -3.89 -11.78
C ILE A 264 4.81 -3.51 -12.57
N TYR A 265 4.28 -4.47 -13.33
CA TYR A 265 3.03 -4.34 -14.06
C TYR A 265 1.90 -5.00 -13.28
N GLY A 266 0.97 -4.20 -12.79
CA GLY A 266 -0.16 -4.61 -11.98
C GLY A 266 -0.99 -3.42 -11.50
N ILE A 267 -1.77 -3.63 -10.46
CA ILE A 267 -2.69 -2.63 -9.88
C ILE A 267 -1.96 -1.32 -9.51
N ARG A 268 -0.81 -1.43 -8.89
CA ARG A 268 0.05 -0.31 -8.48
C ARG A 268 0.39 0.61 -9.65
N ARG A 269 0.90 0.03 -10.74
CA ARG A 269 1.25 0.76 -11.96
C ARG A 269 0.03 1.36 -12.65
N ALA A 270 -1.10 0.67 -12.59
CA ALA A 270 -2.34 1.13 -13.20
C ALA A 270 -2.84 2.44 -12.60
N PHE A 271 -2.82 2.56 -11.27
CA PHE A 271 -3.22 3.79 -10.59
C PHE A 271 -2.26 4.96 -10.86
N GLU A 272 -0.96 4.70 -10.97
CA GLU A 272 0.00 5.73 -11.40
C GLU A 272 -0.31 6.23 -12.82
N LEU A 273 -0.57 5.31 -13.76
CA LEU A 273 -0.92 5.66 -15.14
C LEU A 273 -2.26 6.41 -15.23
N ALA A 274 -3.19 6.12 -14.32
CA ALA A 274 -4.45 6.86 -14.19
C ALA A 274 -4.25 8.30 -13.67
N GLY A 275 -3.08 8.62 -13.09
CA GLY A 275 -2.69 9.97 -12.71
C GLY A 275 -2.80 10.28 -11.21
N CYS A 276 -2.88 9.28 -10.33
CA CYS A 276 -2.84 9.55 -8.88
C CYS A 276 -1.42 9.96 -8.44
N GLN A 277 -1.35 10.82 -7.43
CA GLN A 277 -0.08 11.37 -6.93
C GLN A 277 0.60 10.45 -5.92
N THR A 278 -0.19 9.86 -5.03
CA THR A 278 0.31 9.01 -3.95
C THR A 278 -0.54 7.74 -3.82
N LEU A 279 0.14 6.61 -3.57
CA LEU A 279 -0.47 5.33 -3.25
C LEU A 279 -0.12 4.93 -1.82
N LEU A 280 -1.12 4.54 -1.03
CA LEU A 280 -0.96 3.80 0.21
C LEU A 280 -1.47 2.38 -0.04
N LEU A 281 -0.61 1.39 0.09
CA LEU A 281 -0.92 0.01 -0.26
C LEU A 281 -0.18 -0.98 0.64
N THR A 282 -0.50 -2.27 0.51
CA THR A 282 0.19 -3.34 1.22
C THR A 282 1.11 -4.12 0.27
N VAL A 283 2.31 -4.45 0.74
CA VAL A 283 3.26 -5.35 0.05
C VAL A 283 3.29 -6.74 0.65
N GLU A 284 2.61 -6.93 1.78
CA GLU A 284 2.44 -8.22 2.47
C GLU A 284 0.97 -8.43 2.76
N GLU A 285 0.58 -9.66 3.05
CA GLU A 285 -0.77 -9.95 3.52
C GLU A 285 -0.99 -9.28 4.88
N VAL A 286 -1.97 -8.41 4.94
CA VAL A 286 -2.44 -7.77 6.16
C VAL A 286 -3.87 -8.24 6.42
N ASP A 287 -4.12 -8.61 7.65
CA ASP A 287 -5.44 -9.03 8.07
C ASP A 287 -6.48 -7.90 7.96
N ASP A 288 -7.72 -8.27 7.64
CA ASP A 288 -8.84 -7.36 7.45
C ASP A 288 -9.10 -6.44 8.66
N PHE A 289 -9.02 -6.99 9.88
CA PHE A 289 -9.22 -6.19 11.10
C PHE A 289 -8.03 -5.30 11.43
N ASN A 290 -6.80 -5.76 11.17
CA ASN A 290 -5.61 -4.92 11.32
C ASN A 290 -5.62 -3.78 10.31
N SER A 291 -6.06 -4.04 9.09
CA SER A 291 -6.28 -2.99 8.09
C SER A 291 -7.25 -1.93 8.60
N ALA A 292 -8.38 -2.34 9.20
CA ALA A 292 -9.37 -1.41 9.75
C ALA A 292 -8.79 -0.51 10.86
N ILE A 293 -7.95 -1.07 11.74
CA ILE A 293 -7.26 -0.30 12.79
C ILE A 293 -6.28 0.70 12.17
N PHE A 294 -5.48 0.24 11.21
CA PHE A 294 -4.52 1.10 10.54
C PHE A 294 -5.22 2.27 9.84
N MET A 295 -6.26 1.98 9.05
CA MET A 295 -6.99 3.00 8.30
C MET A 295 -7.73 3.98 9.21
N LYS A 296 -8.38 3.52 10.30
CA LYS A 296 -8.94 4.41 11.32
C LYS A 296 -7.89 5.38 11.82
N SER A 297 -6.76 4.85 12.29
CA SER A 297 -5.67 5.64 12.86
C SER A 297 -5.04 6.59 11.85
N PHE A 298 -4.92 6.17 10.58
CA PHE A 298 -4.41 7.00 9.49
C PHE A 298 -5.35 8.16 9.17
N TYR A 299 -6.63 7.88 8.95
CA TYR A 299 -7.60 8.91 8.58
C TYR A 299 -7.87 9.92 9.69
N GLU A 300 -7.85 9.52 10.96
CA GLU A 300 -7.91 10.45 12.09
C GLU A 300 -6.78 11.48 12.05
N ARG A 301 -5.55 11.06 11.73
CA ARG A 301 -4.38 11.94 11.63
C ARG A 301 -4.40 12.75 10.35
N TYR A 302 -4.74 12.12 9.23
CA TYR A 302 -4.79 12.81 7.95
C TYR A 302 -5.84 13.92 7.94
N ASN A 303 -6.99 13.71 8.56
CA ASN A 303 -8.01 14.75 8.73
C ASN A 303 -7.52 15.95 9.57
N GLN A 304 -6.57 15.74 10.48
CA GLN A 304 -6.00 16.78 11.33
C GLN A 304 -4.85 17.52 10.67
N THR A 305 -3.96 16.82 10.00
CA THR A 305 -2.69 17.35 9.49
C THR A 305 -2.76 17.77 8.04
N ASN A 306 -3.65 17.17 7.27
CA ASN A 306 -3.71 17.27 5.81
C ASN A 306 -2.39 16.91 5.11
N ASN A 307 -1.55 16.11 5.78
CA ASN A 307 -0.26 15.65 5.27
C ASN A 307 -0.24 14.11 5.26
N ILE A 308 -0.26 13.53 4.07
CA ILE A 308 -0.37 12.08 3.84
C ILE A 308 0.80 11.34 4.50
N TYR A 309 2.02 11.77 4.20
CA TYR A 309 3.21 11.08 4.67
C TYR A 309 3.39 11.18 6.19
N GLN A 310 3.20 12.37 6.77
CA GLN A 310 3.29 12.55 8.21
C GLN A 310 2.25 11.70 8.92
N SER A 311 1.02 11.68 8.40
CA SER A 311 -0.06 10.85 8.97
C SER A 311 0.23 9.36 8.90
N PHE A 312 0.83 8.91 7.80
CA PHE A 312 1.26 7.52 7.64
C PHE A 312 2.35 7.13 8.65
N LYS A 313 3.37 7.95 8.77
CA LYS A 313 4.47 7.76 9.72
C LYS A 313 3.96 7.74 11.16
N ASP A 314 3.20 8.77 11.55
CA ASP A 314 2.64 8.90 12.90
C ASP A 314 1.68 7.75 13.24
N THR A 315 0.98 7.22 12.25
CA THR A 315 0.13 6.03 12.42
C THR A 315 0.96 4.82 12.77
N LYS A 316 2.03 4.54 12.05
CA LYS A 316 2.94 3.43 12.36
C LYS A 316 3.57 3.57 13.75
N GLU A 317 4.04 4.76 14.09
CA GLU A 317 4.61 5.04 15.41
C GLU A 317 3.57 4.86 16.53
N TYR A 318 2.37 5.38 16.34
CA TYR A 318 1.28 5.25 17.31
C TYR A 318 0.86 3.80 17.53
N LEU A 319 0.62 3.06 16.44
CA LEU A 319 0.14 1.67 16.53
C LEU A 319 1.19 0.73 17.12
N LYS A 320 2.46 1.03 16.98
CA LYS A 320 3.55 0.31 17.64
C LYS A 320 3.40 0.28 19.16
N GLU A 321 2.88 1.34 19.74
CA GLU A 321 2.69 1.44 21.20
C GLU A 321 1.25 1.12 21.62
N HIS A 322 0.27 1.38 20.76
CA HIS A 322 -1.15 1.37 21.10
C HIS A 322 -1.96 0.30 20.35
N GLY A 323 -1.36 -0.49 19.44
CA GLY A 323 -2.07 -1.46 18.60
C GLY A 323 -2.95 -2.42 19.39
N LEU A 324 -2.48 -2.95 20.52
CA LEU A 324 -3.31 -3.82 21.39
C LEU A 324 -4.54 -3.09 21.95
N LYS A 325 -4.42 -1.81 22.28
CA LYS A 325 -5.57 -1.02 22.76
C LYS A 325 -6.59 -0.83 21.62
N GLU A 326 -6.12 -0.44 20.46
CA GLU A 326 -6.96 -0.27 19.28
C GLU A 326 -7.67 -1.58 18.88
N LEU A 327 -6.99 -2.73 18.99
CA LEU A 327 -7.56 -4.04 18.71
C LEU A 327 -8.70 -4.39 19.68
N LYS A 328 -8.56 -4.05 20.97
CA LYS A 328 -9.62 -4.22 21.97
C LYS A 328 -10.82 -3.31 21.68
N GLU A 329 -10.58 -2.06 21.32
CA GLU A 329 -11.63 -1.11 20.95
C GLU A 329 -12.35 -1.57 19.68
N LEU A 330 -11.62 -2.07 18.68
CA LEU A 330 -12.19 -2.61 17.45
C LEU A 330 -13.12 -3.80 17.75
N ARG A 331 -12.70 -4.72 18.63
CA ARG A 331 -13.52 -5.84 19.06
C ARG A 331 -14.85 -5.36 19.67
N ASP A 332 -14.82 -4.38 20.55
CA ASP A 332 -16.02 -3.83 21.20
C ASP A 332 -16.95 -3.17 20.16
N VAL A 333 -16.36 -2.47 19.17
CA VAL A 333 -17.12 -1.91 18.04
C VAL A 333 -17.70 -3.03 17.18
N PHE A 334 -16.94 -4.07 16.87
CA PHE A 334 -17.42 -5.22 16.12
C PHE A 334 -18.61 -5.91 16.81
N GLU A 335 -18.50 -6.17 18.11
CA GLU A 335 -19.61 -6.74 18.88
C GLU A 335 -20.88 -5.88 18.80
N LYS A 336 -20.73 -4.58 18.98
CA LYS A 336 -21.87 -3.64 18.97
C LYS A 336 -22.55 -3.56 17.59
N GLU A 337 -21.76 -3.40 16.53
CA GLU A 337 -22.26 -3.12 15.20
C GLU A 337 -22.66 -4.39 14.44
N MET A 338 -21.95 -5.51 14.61
CA MET A 338 -22.12 -6.72 13.80
C MET A 338 -23.07 -7.74 14.38
N LYS A 339 -23.34 -7.70 15.70
CA LYS A 339 -24.22 -8.67 16.38
C LYS A 339 -25.60 -8.82 15.73
N ASN A 340 -26.17 -7.74 15.20
CA ASN A 340 -27.47 -7.75 14.56
C ASN A 340 -27.41 -7.77 13.03
N LYS A 341 -26.24 -7.52 12.43
CA LYS A 341 -26.02 -7.49 10.98
C LYS A 341 -25.67 -8.88 10.47
N ILE A 342 -24.80 -9.59 11.15
CA ILE A 342 -24.43 -10.97 10.78
C ILE A 342 -25.53 -11.91 11.27
N LYS A 343 -26.35 -12.40 10.34
CA LYS A 343 -27.47 -13.29 10.65
C LYS A 343 -27.04 -14.70 11.02
N ASN A 344 -25.90 -15.16 10.47
CA ASN A 344 -25.35 -16.46 10.77
C ASN A 344 -24.51 -16.43 12.06
N PRO A 345 -24.98 -17.07 13.17
CA PRO A 345 -24.27 -17.04 14.45
C PRO A 345 -22.87 -17.67 14.40
N PHE A 346 -22.69 -18.65 13.51
CA PHE A 346 -21.38 -19.29 13.34
C PHE A 346 -20.34 -18.32 12.75
N ILE A 347 -20.72 -17.56 11.72
CA ILE A 347 -19.87 -16.54 11.11
C ILE A 347 -19.54 -15.43 12.11
N TYR A 348 -20.55 -14.95 12.85
CA TYR A 348 -20.33 -13.95 13.89
C TYR A 348 -19.34 -14.44 14.95
N THR A 349 -19.57 -15.67 15.47
CA THR A 349 -18.72 -16.23 16.52
C THR A 349 -17.29 -16.49 16.00
N ARG A 350 -17.11 -16.92 14.74
CA ARG A 350 -15.80 -17.14 14.12
C ARG A 350 -14.99 -15.84 14.11
N ASN A 351 -15.56 -14.76 13.60
CA ASN A 351 -14.86 -13.47 13.51
C ASN A 351 -14.58 -12.87 14.89
N LEU A 352 -15.51 -13.00 15.85
CA LEU A 352 -15.27 -12.55 17.21
C LEU A 352 -14.15 -13.34 17.90
N ASN A 353 -14.10 -14.66 17.69
CA ASN A 353 -13.04 -15.50 18.21
C ASN A 353 -11.68 -15.14 17.57
N GLU A 354 -11.66 -14.83 16.30
CA GLU A 354 -10.46 -14.37 15.62
C GLU A 354 -9.90 -13.09 16.27
N LEU A 355 -10.74 -12.08 16.50
CA LEU A 355 -10.34 -10.86 17.22
C LEU A 355 -9.84 -11.16 18.64
N ASN A 356 -10.51 -12.04 19.38
CA ASN A 356 -10.09 -12.44 20.73
C ASN A 356 -8.74 -13.16 20.72
N ASN A 357 -8.52 -14.09 19.78
CA ASN A 357 -7.25 -14.80 19.65
C ASN A 357 -6.09 -13.83 19.38
N ARG A 358 -6.28 -12.85 18.50
CA ARG A 358 -5.29 -11.80 18.22
C ARG A 358 -4.97 -10.96 19.44
N ILE A 359 -5.98 -10.61 20.23
CA ILE A 359 -5.78 -9.89 21.50
C ILE A 359 -4.92 -10.73 22.45
N GLU A 360 -5.24 -12.02 22.61
CA GLU A 360 -4.48 -12.95 23.47
C GLU A 360 -3.03 -13.14 22.98
N GLU A 361 -2.83 -13.29 21.68
CA GLU A 361 -1.50 -13.37 21.07
C GLU A 361 -0.70 -12.10 21.33
N SER A 362 -1.28 -10.93 21.08
CA SER A 362 -0.63 -9.63 21.30
C SER A 362 -0.30 -9.39 22.77
N GLU A 363 -1.17 -9.81 23.69
CA GLU A 363 -0.89 -9.76 25.15
C GLU A 363 0.28 -10.66 25.54
N THR A 364 0.27 -11.90 25.03
CA THR A 364 1.32 -12.90 25.30
C THR A 364 2.67 -12.42 24.78
N ILE A 365 2.68 -11.93 23.55
CA ILE A 365 3.85 -11.39 22.91
C ILE A 365 4.37 -10.15 23.67
N GLY A 366 3.48 -9.22 24.04
CA GLY A 366 3.83 -8.05 24.86
C GLY A 366 4.48 -8.42 26.21
N GLN A 367 4.07 -9.54 26.82
CA GLN A 367 4.71 -10.07 28.05
C GLN A 367 6.11 -10.64 27.80
N ILE A 368 6.31 -11.32 26.65
CA ILE A 368 7.60 -11.90 26.26
C ILE A 368 8.61 -10.79 25.96
N VAL A 369 8.20 -9.73 25.28
CA VAL A 369 9.07 -8.59 24.93
C VAL A 369 9.52 -7.82 26.17
N ARG A 370 8.60 -7.54 27.09
CA ARG A 370 8.95 -6.92 28.38
C ARG A 370 9.98 -7.73 29.18
N LYS A 371 9.99 -9.07 28.99
CA LYS A 371 10.98 -9.97 29.65
C LYS A 371 12.32 -10.06 28.92
N LYS A 372 12.40 -9.73 27.60
CA LYS A 372 13.60 -9.94 26.77
C LYS A 372 14.35 -8.68 26.35
N ASN A 373 14.14 -7.54 27.00
CA ASN A 373 14.81 -6.27 26.66
C ASN A 373 14.82 -5.94 25.14
N ASN A 374 13.75 -5.33 24.67
CA ASN A 374 13.72 -4.50 23.46
C ASN A 374 14.06 -5.13 22.08
N GLN A 375 13.89 -6.40 21.85
CA GLN A 375 13.75 -6.87 20.47
C GLN A 375 12.28 -6.79 20.07
N TYR A 376 12.00 -5.85 19.15
CA TYR A 376 10.65 -5.56 18.65
C TYR A 376 10.00 -6.76 18.04
N ILE A 377 8.75 -7.00 18.45
CA ILE A 377 7.85 -7.91 17.79
C ILE A 377 7.33 -7.18 16.57
N GLN A 378 7.40 -7.91 15.51
CA GLN A 378 6.98 -7.57 14.20
C GLN A 378 5.46 -7.45 14.22
N GLU A 379 4.97 -6.22 14.23
CA GLU A 379 3.56 -5.93 14.12
C GLU A 379 3.21 -5.83 12.64
N ASP A 380 2.00 -6.22 12.27
CA ASP A 380 1.47 -6.30 10.91
C ASP A 380 1.42 -4.94 10.16
N TRP A 381 1.74 -3.84 10.86
CA TRP A 381 1.75 -2.48 10.31
C TRP A 381 2.87 -2.21 9.29
N ASN A 382 3.91 -3.03 9.28
CA ASN A 382 5.03 -2.88 8.33
C ASN A 382 4.68 -3.36 6.92
N GLY A 383 3.59 -4.09 6.75
CA GLY A 383 3.07 -4.45 5.44
C GLY A 383 2.56 -3.27 4.62
N PHE A 384 2.14 -2.19 5.28
CA PHE A 384 1.73 -0.96 4.60
C PHE A 384 2.93 -0.14 4.16
N ILE A 385 2.89 0.34 2.93
CA ILE A 385 3.88 1.25 2.35
C ILE A 385 3.21 2.45 1.68
N ILE A 386 3.99 3.51 1.51
CA ILE A 386 3.58 4.69 0.75
C ILE A 386 4.46 4.86 -0.47
N GLN A 387 3.85 5.08 -1.62
CA GLN A 387 4.52 5.32 -2.88
C GLN A 387 4.11 6.68 -3.43
N GLY A 388 5.09 7.47 -3.81
CA GLY A 388 4.89 8.80 -4.36
C GLY A 388 5.89 9.81 -3.81
N LYS A 389 5.83 11.01 -4.35
CA LYS A 389 6.61 12.15 -3.92
C LYS A 389 6.04 12.69 -2.61
N ILE A 390 6.91 13.00 -1.67
CA ILE A 390 6.49 13.68 -0.44
C ILE A 390 6.40 15.18 -0.72
N GLU A 391 5.27 15.76 -0.40
CA GLU A 391 5.13 17.21 -0.32
C GLU A 391 5.71 17.68 1.02
N ASN A 392 6.64 18.63 0.94
CA ASN A 392 7.27 19.25 2.10
C ASN A 392 6.34 20.27 2.76
#